data_e987a3870d3179966293034a3a3707a1
#
_entry.id   e987a3870d3179966293034a3a3707a1
#
_cell.length_a   1.000
_cell.length_b   1.000
_cell.length_c   1.000
_cell.angle_alpha   90.00
_cell.angle_beta   90.00
_cell.angle_gamma   90.00
#
_symmetry.space_group_name_H-M   'P 1'
#
loop_
_entity.id
_entity.type
_entity.pdbx_description
1 polymer ?
#
loop_
_entity_poly.entity_id
_entity_poly.type
_entity_poly.pdbx_seq_one_letter_code
_entity_poly.pdbx_strand_id
1 'polypeptide(L)'
;MNNLTDKLQQWLDTPSAERDWNEGAILLLQLTNNTIMYHNLSINPKGKAEFIEGKLRAFLKARREVEAHDEVNIMQEQVDVIVASRTEFKEHNEAKDFKAGKRADHDSLPEDIQALYVENLDITHRMRELHLRLRLLSDSTKQVPAAERKPLLDEFINLDKKLHANWDTYDHYVTKAESAANTETKEREEEQTKETEISPSTTDQLAEQPEDAAPSKPKSKSKSKK
;
A
#
# COMPACT_ATOMS: atom_id res chain seq x y z
N MET A 1 -17.27 13.80 -21.72
CA MET A 1 -17.23 12.80 -22.82
C MET A 1 -18.15 11.61 -22.61
N ASN A 2 -18.72 11.43 -21.43
CA ASN A 2 -19.58 10.27 -21.10
C ASN A 2 -20.95 10.22 -21.78
N ASN A 3 -21.43 11.36 -22.31
CA ASN A 3 -22.78 11.46 -22.82
C ASN A 3 -23.07 10.61 -24.11
N LEU A 4 -22.06 10.34 -24.95
CA LEU A 4 -22.27 9.59 -26.20
C LEU A 4 -22.25 8.07 -25.96
N THR A 5 -21.38 7.58 -25.09
CA THR A 5 -21.32 6.17 -24.71
C THR A 5 -22.60 5.77 -23.95
N ASP A 6 -23.07 6.64 -23.05
CA ASP A 6 -24.32 6.41 -22.30
C ASP A 6 -25.53 6.38 -23.24
N LYS A 7 -25.62 7.30 -24.19
CA LYS A 7 -26.67 7.29 -25.22
C LYS A 7 -26.64 6.02 -26.08
N LEU A 8 -25.43 5.58 -26.46
CA LEU A 8 -25.24 4.35 -27.21
C LEU A 8 -25.70 3.13 -26.41
N GLN A 9 -25.35 3.07 -25.14
CA GLN A 9 -25.79 2.01 -24.26
C GLN A 9 -27.31 1.99 -24.12
N GLN A 10 -27.91 3.14 -23.82
CA GLN A 10 -29.36 3.31 -23.69
C GLN A 10 -30.10 2.85 -24.96
N TRP A 11 -29.59 3.27 -26.13
CA TRP A 11 -30.16 2.85 -27.41
C TRP A 11 -30.06 1.34 -27.61
N LEU A 12 -28.94 0.70 -27.26
CA LEU A 12 -28.74 -0.76 -27.36
C LEU A 12 -29.60 -1.55 -26.35
N ASP A 13 -29.92 -0.97 -25.21
CA ASP A 13 -30.77 -1.59 -24.17
C ASP A 13 -32.25 -1.50 -24.50
N THR A 14 -32.65 -0.60 -25.43
CA THR A 14 -34.01 -0.51 -25.94
C THR A 14 -34.34 -1.76 -26.73
N PRO A 15 -35.52 -2.39 -26.54
CA PRO A 15 -35.94 -3.54 -27.34
C PRO A 15 -35.91 -3.24 -28.86
N SER A 16 -35.43 -4.19 -29.69
CA SER A 16 -35.21 -3.97 -31.12
C SER A 16 -36.46 -3.51 -31.87
N ALA A 17 -37.66 -3.92 -31.41
CA ALA A 17 -38.93 -3.53 -32.00
C ALA A 17 -39.29 -2.05 -31.74
N GLU A 18 -38.74 -1.46 -30.67
CA GLU A 18 -39.01 -0.08 -30.20
C GLU A 18 -37.90 0.90 -30.58
N ARG A 19 -36.78 0.41 -31.10
CA ARG A 19 -35.63 1.26 -31.44
C ARG A 19 -35.92 2.20 -32.61
N ASP A 20 -35.50 3.45 -32.45
CA ASP A 20 -35.40 4.34 -33.60
C ASP A 20 -34.12 4.09 -34.40
N TRP A 21 -34.24 3.47 -35.54
CA TRP A 21 -33.12 3.14 -36.41
C TRP A 21 -32.50 4.36 -37.10
N ASN A 22 -33.22 5.48 -37.17
CA ASN A 22 -32.62 6.76 -37.61
C ASN A 22 -31.67 7.29 -36.58
N GLU A 23 -32.05 7.21 -35.29
CA GLU A 23 -31.18 7.58 -34.20
C GLU A 23 -29.92 6.68 -34.18
N GLY A 24 -30.06 5.38 -34.39
CA GLY A 24 -28.93 4.47 -34.52
C GLY A 24 -27.96 4.84 -35.64
N ALA A 25 -28.48 5.29 -36.80
CA ALA A 25 -27.65 5.78 -37.90
C ALA A 25 -26.94 7.11 -37.55
N ILE A 26 -27.61 8.00 -36.81
CA ILE A 26 -27.02 9.25 -36.29
C ILE A 26 -25.91 8.95 -35.27
N LEU A 27 -26.11 8.03 -34.36
CA LEU A 27 -25.08 7.59 -33.41
C LEU A 27 -23.84 7.05 -34.12
N LEU A 28 -24.02 6.24 -35.19
CA LEU A 28 -22.91 5.80 -36.03
C LEU A 28 -22.17 6.95 -36.70
N LEU A 29 -22.90 7.95 -37.20
CA LEU A 29 -22.28 9.15 -37.76
C LEU A 29 -21.43 9.89 -36.73
N GLN A 30 -21.97 10.10 -35.54
CA GLN A 30 -21.26 10.76 -34.43
C GLN A 30 -20.00 10.01 -33.97
N LEU A 31 -20.05 8.68 -33.99
CA LEU A 31 -18.93 7.83 -33.58
C LEU A 31 -17.85 7.70 -34.65
N THR A 32 -18.23 7.67 -35.93
CA THR A 32 -17.30 7.38 -37.03
C THR A 32 -16.93 8.60 -37.85
N ASN A 33 -17.69 9.69 -37.72
CA ASN A 33 -17.64 10.87 -38.59
C ASN A 33 -17.74 10.53 -40.10
N ASN A 34 -18.40 9.42 -40.44
CA ASN A 34 -18.52 8.95 -41.83
C ASN A 34 -19.86 9.30 -42.41
N THR A 35 -19.89 10.46 -43.10
CA THR A 35 -21.09 11.02 -43.75
C THR A 35 -21.60 10.17 -44.92
N ILE A 36 -20.70 9.49 -45.64
CA ILE A 36 -21.09 8.62 -46.78
C ILE A 36 -21.83 7.40 -46.22
N MET A 37 -21.31 6.78 -45.17
CA MET A 37 -21.97 5.65 -44.49
C MET A 37 -23.35 6.09 -43.97
N TYR A 38 -23.42 7.25 -43.28
CA TYR A 38 -24.68 7.80 -42.77
C TYR A 38 -25.70 7.99 -43.87
N HIS A 39 -25.31 8.63 -44.99
CA HIS A 39 -26.22 8.86 -46.13
C HIS A 39 -26.78 7.55 -46.66
N ASN A 40 -25.95 6.53 -46.81
CA ASN A 40 -26.38 5.20 -47.24
C ASN A 40 -27.33 4.50 -46.27
N LEU A 41 -27.12 4.71 -44.95
CA LEU A 41 -27.96 4.14 -43.89
C LEU A 41 -29.29 4.86 -43.75
N SER A 42 -29.33 6.19 -43.93
CA SER A 42 -30.50 7.03 -43.76
C SER A 42 -31.60 6.79 -44.83
N ILE A 43 -31.25 6.20 -45.97
CA ILE A 43 -32.24 5.89 -47.02
C ILE A 43 -33.23 4.79 -46.54
N ASN A 44 -32.74 3.74 -45.85
CA ASN A 44 -33.58 2.68 -45.31
C ASN A 44 -32.95 2.12 -44.02
N PRO A 45 -33.01 2.85 -42.90
CA PRO A 45 -32.34 2.45 -41.67
C PRO A 45 -32.86 1.14 -41.10
N LYS A 46 -34.19 0.92 -41.18
CA LYS A 46 -34.81 -0.32 -40.67
C LYS A 46 -34.37 -1.54 -41.48
N GLY A 47 -34.21 -1.40 -42.81
CA GLY A 47 -33.70 -2.47 -43.67
C GLY A 47 -32.23 -2.81 -43.45
N LYS A 48 -31.49 -1.95 -42.69
CA LYS A 48 -30.08 -2.12 -42.34
C LYS A 48 -29.86 -2.28 -40.82
N ALA A 49 -30.90 -2.64 -40.11
CA ALA A 49 -30.94 -2.75 -38.66
C ALA A 49 -29.78 -3.61 -38.08
N GLU A 50 -29.54 -4.80 -38.63
CA GLU A 50 -28.46 -5.68 -38.19
C GLU A 50 -27.06 -5.05 -38.35
N PHE A 51 -26.85 -4.33 -39.46
CA PHE A 51 -25.60 -3.68 -39.71
C PHE A 51 -25.38 -2.53 -38.69
N ILE A 52 -26.39 -1.70 -38.44
CA ILE A 52 -26.33 -0.60 -37.48
C ILE A 52 -26.05 -1.15 -36.09
N GLU A 53 -26.83 -2.10 -35.63
CA GLU A 53 -26.67 -2.71 -34.30
C GLU A 53 -25.30 -3.40 -34.16
N GLY A 54 -24.88 -4.18 -35.13
CA GLY A 54 -23.60 -4.87 -35.13
C GLY A 54 -22.41 -3.89 -34.99
N LYS A 55 -22.44 -2.79 -35.75
CA LYS A 55 -21.40 -1.75 -35.67
C LYS A 55 -21.41 -1.01 -34.33
N LEU A 56 -22.58 -0.65 -33.81
CA LEU A 56 -22.71 0.03 -32.53
C LEU A 56 -22.27 -0.86 -31.36
N ARG A 57 -22.64 -2.15 -31.38
CA ARG A 57 -22.16 -3.14 -30.39
C ARG A 57 -20.64 -3.33 -30.44
N ALA A 58 -20.07 -3.43 -31.63
CA ALA A 58 -18.62 -3.57 -31.78
C ALA A 58 -17.89 -2.33 -31.27
N PHE A 59 -18.44 -1.14 -31.53
CA PHE A 59 -17.87 0.09 -31.03
C PHE A 59 -17.92 0.19 -29.50
N LEU A 60 -19.06 -0.13 -28.91
CA LEU A 60 -19.21 -0.15 -27.44
C LEU A 60 -18.26 -1.17 -26.78
N LYS A 61 -18.12 -2.35 -27.39
CA LYS A 61 -17.17 -3.38 -26.90
C LYS A 61 -15.74 -2.87 -26.96
N ALA A 62 -15.29 -2.32 -28.09
CA ALA A 62 -13.94 -1.76 -28.21
C ALA A 62 -13.69 -0.62 -27.21
N ARG A 63 -14.69 0.24 -26.98
CA ARG A 63 -14.58 1.34 -25.99
C ARG A 63 -14.40 0.80 -24.58
N ARG A 64 -15.19 -0.20 -24.18
CA ARG A 64 -15.07 -0.85 -22.87
C ARG A 64 -13.73 -1.55 -22.68
N GLU A 65 -13.20 -2.16 -23.74
CA GLU A 65 -11.86 -2.77 -23.69
C GLU A 65 -10.77 -1.73 -23.44
N VAL A 66 -10.85 -0.57 -24.10
CA VAL A 66 -9.92 0.55 -23.85
C VAL A 66 -10.05 1.07 -22.41
N GLU A 67 -11.27 1.32 -21.94
CA GLU A 67 -11.52 1.78 -20.57
C GLU A 67 -11.02 0.76 -19.52
N ALA A 68 -11.21 -0.53 -19.77
CA ALA A 68 -10.68 -1.56 -18.88
C ALA A 68 -9.15 -1.63 -18.89
N HIS A 69 -8.51 -1.39 -20.03
CA HIS A 69 -7.05 -1.30 -20.10
C HIS A 69 -6.51 -0.04 -19.38
N ASP A 70 -7.16 1.09 -19.52
CA ASP A 70 -6.79 2.32 -18.84
C ASP A 70 -6.91 2.15 -17.32
N GLU A 71 -8.00 1.55 -16.84
CA GLU A 71 -8.18 1.22 -15.42
C GLU A 71 -7.05 0.32 -14.90
N VAL A 72 -6.75 -0.75 -15.61
CA VAL A 72 -5.68 -1.69 -15.25
C VAL A 72 -4.30 -1.01 -15.23
N ASN A 73 -4.04 -0.09 -16.15
CA ASN A 73 -2.78 0.65 -16.18
C ASN A 73 -2.65 1.58 -14.96
N ILE A 74 -3.71 2.31 -14.59
CA ILE A 74 -3.74 3.13 -13.38
C ILE A 74 -3.50 2.28 -12.13
N MET A 75 -4.13 1.10 -12.03
CA MET A 75 -3.91 0.18 -10.93
C MET A 75 -2.48 -0.36 -10.89
N GLN A 76 -1.86 -0.62 -12.05
CA GLN A 76 -0.47 -1.05 -12.14
C GLN A 76 0.47 0.03 -11.62
N GLU A 77 0.25 1.29 -12.00
CA GLU A 77 1.02 2.43 -11.48
C GLU A 77 0.92 2.53 -9.95
N GLN A 78 -0.27 2.31 -9.37
CA GLN A 78 -0.45 2.26 -7.92
C GLN A 78 0.37 1.14 -7.27
N VAL A 79 0.34 -0.07 -7.85
CA VAL A 79 1.14 -1.20 -7.36
C VAL A 79 2.64 -0.88 -7.43
N ASP A 80 3.10 -0.28 -8.52
CA ASP A 80 4.51 0.07 -8.70
C ASP A 80 4.97 1.11 -7.66
N VAL A 81 4.13 2.11 -7.34
CA VAL A 81 4.37 3.08 -6.27
C VAL A 81 4.44 2.39 -4.89
N ILE A 82 3.51 1.48 -4.61
CA ILE A 82 3.51 0.71 -3.34
C ILE A 82 4.80 -0.11 -3.21
N VAL A 83 5.23 -0.79 -4.27
CA VAL A 83 6.46 -1.60 -4.27
C VAL A 83 7.69 -0.72 -4.05
N ALA A 84 7.79 0.42 -4.75
CA ALA A 84 8.89 1.36 -4.60
C ALA A 84 8.98 1.91 -3.17
N SER A 85 7.86 2.38 -2.61
CA SER A 85 7.81 2.93 -1.25
C SER A 85 8.21 1.89 -0.18
N ARG A 86 7.87 0.62 -0.38
CA ARG A 86 8.26 -0.46 0.54
C ARG A 86 9.73 -0.79 0.49
N THR A 87 10.35 -0.72 -0.69
CA THR A 87 11.79 -0.93 -0.83
C THR A 87 12.55 0.16 -0.07
N GLU A 88 12.17 1.43 -0.25
CA GLU A 88 12.74 2.56 0.46
C GLU A 88 12.50 2.47 1.98
N PHE A 89 11.28 2.08 2.39
CA PHE A 89 10.91 1.92 3.79
C PHE A 89 11.70 0.79 4.45
N LYS A 90 11.93 -0.33 3.77
CA LYS A 90 12.73 -1.44 4.28
C LYS A 90 14.16 -1.00 4.54
N GLU A 91 14.81 -0.36 3.58
CA GLU A 91 16.17 0.14 3.72
C GLU A 91 16.29 1.15 4.86
N HIS A 92 15.31 2.05 4.98
CA HIS A 92 15.28 3.05 6.04
C HIS A 92 15.07 2.44 7.44
N ASN A 93 14.20 1.42 7.56
CA ASN A 93 13.95 0.76 8.83
C ASN A 93 15.08 -0.17 9.23
N GLU A 94 15.68 -0.92 8.31
CA GLU A 94 16.88 -1.73 8.61
C GLU A 94 18.00 -0.84 9.17
N ALA A 95 18.19 0.36 8.64
CA ALA A 95 19.16 1.32 9.16
C ALA A 95 18.78 1.90 10.53
N LYS A 96 17.49 2.08 10.83
CA LYS A 96 16.99 2.55 12.13
C LYS A 96 17.05 1.46 13.19
N ASP A 97 16.61 0.26 12.87
CA ASP A 97 16.61 -0.89 13.80
C ASP A 97 18.02 -1.28 14.22
N PHE A 98 18.99 -1.14 13.31
CA PHE A 98 20.39 -1.34 13.63
C PHE A 98 20.93 -0.30 14.63
N LYS A 99 20.41 0.94 14.60
CA LYS A 99 20.80 2.02 15.53
C LYS A 99 20.06 1.98 16.86
N ALA A 100 18.83 1.52 16.88
CA ALA A 100 17.94 1.62 18.04
C ALA A 100 18.08 0.45 19.06
N GLY A 101 18.60 -0.71 18.66
CA GLY A 101 18.86 -1.84 19.54
C GLY A 101 17.67 -2.38 20.36
N LYS A 102 16.43 -1.99 19.98
CA LYS A 102 15.22 -2.35 20.72
C LYS A 102 14.12 -2.76 19.75
N ARG A 103 13.98 -4.06 19.53
CA ARG A 103 12.65 -4.60 19.22
C ARG A 103 12.00 -4.98 20.54
N ALA A 104 10.75 -4.56 20.74
CA ALA A 104 9.93 -5.11 21.80
C ALA A 104 9.97 -6.63 21.69
N ASP A 105 10.14 -7.32 22.81
CA ASP A 105 10.21 -8.77 22.85
C ASP A 105 8.88 -9.31 22.35
N HIS A 106 8.87 -9.82 21.10
CA HIS A 106 7.65 -10.28 20.43
C HIS A 106 6.90 -11.31 21.28
N ASP A 107 7.66 -12.16 22.00
CA ASP A 107 7.12 -13.23 22.84
C ASP A 107 6.40 -12.69 24.09
N SER A 108 6.61 -11.41 24.42
CA SER A 108 5.92 -10.75 25.55
C SER A 108 4.58 -10.10 25.16
N LEU A 109 4.25 -10.06 23.85
CA LEU A 109 3.01 -9.47 23.35
C LEU A 109 1.84 -10.44 23.53
N PRO A 110 0.58 -9.94 23.66
CA PRO A 110 -0.61 -10.76 23.64
C PRO A 110 -0.73 -11.60 22.36
N GLU A 111 -1.36 -12.78 22.47
CA GLU A 111 -1.50 -13.74 21.38
C GLU A 111 -2.18 -13.14 20.13
N ASP A 112 -3.16 -12.25 20.30
CA ASP A 112 -3.86 -11.55 19.22
C ASP A 112 -2.93 -10.62 18.46
N ILE A 113 -2.00 -9.94 19.13
CA ILE A 113 -1.00 -9.06 18.52
C ILE A 113 0.11 -9.88 17.85
N GLN A 114 0.54 -11.00 18.46
CA GLN A 114 1.46 -11.93 17.81
C GLN A 114 0.85 -12.52 16.53
N ALA A 115 -0.44 -12.85 16.55
CA ALA A 115 -1.16 -13.35 15.38
C ALA A 115 -1.19 -12.32 14.22
N LEU A 116 -1.35 -11.01 14.51
CA LEU A 116 -1.25 -9.97 13.50
C LEU A 116 0.12 -9.92 12.82
N TYR A 117 1.18 -10.14 13.57
CA TYR A 117 2.54 -10.20 13.02
C TYR A 117 2.70 -11.38 12.05
N VAL A 118 2.22 -12.57 12.43
CA VAL A 118 2.25 -13.75 11.56
C VAL A 118 1.42 -13.51 10.30
N GLU A 119 0.22 -12.97 10.45
CA GLU A 119 -0.64 -12.62 9.31
C GLU A 119 0.05 -11.62 8.37
N ASN A 120 0.77 -10.63 8.89
CA ASN A 120 1.52 -9.67 8.09
C ASN A 120 2.65 -10.33 7.28
N LEU A 121 3.29 -11.37 7.83
CA LEU A 121 4.27 -12.15 7.07
C LEU A 121 3.61 -12.89 5.90
N ASP A 122 2.46 -13.53 6.13
CA ASP A 122 1.71 -14.25 5.10
C ASP A 122 1.22 -13.29 4.01
N ILE A 123 0.67 -12.14 4.39
CA ILE A 123 0.27 -11.07 3.46
C ILE A 123 1.48 -10.64 2.62
N THR A 124 2.62 -10.39 3.24
CA THR A 124 3.83 -9.96 2.55
C THR A 124 4.33 -11.02 1.56
N HIS A 125 4.27 -12.29 1.93
CA HIS A 125 4.58 -13.41 1.03
C HIS A 125 3.66 -13.44 -0.17
N ARG A 126 2.35 -13.35 0.06
CA ARG A 126 1.34 -13.33 -1.00
C ARG A 126 1.52 -12.14 -1.93
N MET A 127 1.81 -10.96 -1.41
CA MET A 127 2.08 -9.78 -2.24
C MET A 127 3.32 -9.94 -3.12
N ARG A 128 4.38 -10.62 -2.65
CA ARG A 128 5.56 -10.93 -3.48
C ARG A 128 5.21 -11.86 -4.64
N GLU A 129 4.41 -12.88 -4.39
CA GLU A 129 3.95 -13.81 -5.44
C GLU A 129 3.13 -13.05 -6.51
N LEU A 130 2.19 -12.21 -6.08
CA LEU A 130 1.38 -11.41 -6.98
C LEU A 130 2.23 -10.45 -7.80
N HIS A 131 3.19 -9.77 -7.19
CA HIS A 131 4.09 -8.86 -7.90
C HIS A 131 4.93 -9.59 -8.95
N LEU A 132 5.49 -10.74 -8.61
CA LEU A 132 6.24 -11.57 -9.58
C LEU A 132 5.33 -12.01 -10.75
N ARG A 133 4.10 -12.42 -10.46
CA ARG A 133 3.13 -12.81 -11.49
C ARG A 133 2.74 -11.64 -12.39
N LEU A 134 2.46 -10.46 -11.81
CA LEU A 134 2.18 -9.24 -12.56
C LEU A 134 3.35 -8.84 -13.46
N ARG A 135 4.59 -8.94 -12.96
CA ARG A 135 5.79 -8.67 -13.74
C ARG A 135 5.93 -9.63 -14.92
N LEU A 136 5.73 -10.92 -14.71
CA LEU A 136 5.75 -11.91 -15.81
C LEU A 136 4.69 -11.62 -16.87
N LEU A 137 3.50 -11.16 -16.48
CA LEU A 137 2.46 -10.75 -17.42
C LEU A 137 2.82 -9.46 -18.17
N SER A 138 3.53 -8.53 -17.53
CA SER A 138 4.00 -7.28 -18.15
C SER A 138 5.16 -7.53 -19.14
N ASP A 139 6.06 -8.46 -18.81
CA ASP A 139 7.20 -8.83 -19.66
C ASP A 139 6.78 -9.71 -20.85
N SER A 140 5.52 -10.13 -20.91
CA SER A 140 4.99 -10.95 -22.00
C SER A 140 4.96 -10.15 -23.31
N THR A 141 5.47 -10.74 -24.40
CA THR A 141 5.41 -10.16 -25.74
C THR A 141 3.99 -10.08 -26.30
N LYS A 142 3.03 -10.76 -25.66
CA LYS A 142 1.60 -10.71 -25.99
C LYS A 142 0.90 -9.79 -25.02
N GLN A 143 0.09 -8.89 -25.55
CA GLN A 143 -0.75 -8.03 -24.71
C GLN A 143 -1.73 -8.91 -23.92
N VAL A 144 -1.54 -8.95 -22.60
CA VAL A 144 -2.38 -9.71 -21.69
C VAL A 144 -3.71 -8.98 -21.50
N PRO A 145 -4.86 -9.67 -21.62
CA PRO A 145 -6.17 -9.04 -21.42
C PRO A 145 -6.29 -8.38 -20.05
N ALA A 146 -6.96 -7.21 -20.01
CA ALA A 146 -7.24 -6.49 -18.76
C ALA A 146 -7.97 -7.38 -17.73
N ALA A 147 -8.87 -8.26 -18.22
CA ALA A 147 -9.62 -9.19 -17.37
C ALA A 147 -8.74 -10.20 -16.60
N GLU A 148 -7.55 -10.52 -17.11
CA GLU A 148 -6.60 -11.41 -16.42
C GLU A 148 -5.73 -10.65 -15.39
N ARG A 149 -5.41 -9.39 -15.68
CA ARG A 149 -4.56 -8.58 -14.82
C ARG A 149 -5.32 -7.95 -13.63
N LYS A 150 -6.55 -7.50 -13.89
CA LYS A 150 -7.37 -6.78 -12.90
C LYS A 150 -7.53 -7.54 -11.57
N PRO A 151 -7.90 -8.83 -11.52
CA PRO A 151 -8.04 -9.55 -10.26
C PRO A 151 -6.77 -9.61 -9.42
N LEU A 152 -5.60 -9.70 -10.07
CA LEU A 152 -4.31 -9.75 -9.37
C LEU A 152 -3.94 -8.38 -8.78
N LEU A 153 -4.26 -7.30 -9.50
CA LEU A 153 -4.04 -5.93 -9.04
C LEU A 153 -4.99 -5.59 -7.88
N ASP A 154 -6.27 -5.95 -7.99
CA ASP A 154 -7.28 -5.79 -6.93
C ASP A 154 -6.83 -6.54 -5.65
N GLU A 155 -6.40 -7.79 -5.78
CA GLU A 155 -5.91 -8.59 -4.66
C GLU A 155 -4.69 -7.91 -4.01
N PHE A 156 -3.72 -7.45 -4.80
CA PHE A 156 -2.53 -6.79 -4.30
C PHE A 156 -2.85 -5.52 -3.51
N ILE A 157 -3.69 -4.64 -4.06
CA ILE A 157 -4.09 -3.39 -3.42
C ILE A 157 -4.88 -3.65 -2.12
N ASN A 158 -5.75 -4.67 -2.11
CA ASN A 158 -6.50 -5.03 -0.91
C ASN A 158 -5.60 -5.61 0.19
N LEU A 159 -4.62 -6.43 -0.17
CA LEU A 159 -3.62 -6.94 0.75
C LEU A 159 -2.75 -5.82 1.32
N ASP A 160 -2.39 -4.82 0.51
CA ASP A 160 -1.65 -3.65 0.97
C ASP A 160 -2.43 -2.85 2.03
N LYS A 161 -3.71 -2.57 1.78
CA LYS A 161 -4.58 -1.91 2.76
C LYS A 161 -4.68 -2.70 4.07
N LYS A 162 -4.84 -4.02 3.97
CA LYS A 162 -4.91 -4.89 5.14
C LYS A 162 -3.61 -4.89 5.93
N LEU A 163 -2.49 -4.96 5.23
CA LEU A 163 -1.17 -4.92 5.86
C LEU A 163 -0.92 -3.61 6.63
N HIS A 164 -1.32 -2.46 6.06
CA HIS A 164 -1.23 -1.17 6.76
C HIS A 164 -2.12 -1.15 8.01
N ALA A 165 -3.38 -1.56 7.91
CA ALA A 165 -4.28 -1.60 9.06
C ALA A 165 -3.76 -2.51 10.18
N ASN A 166 -3.19 -3.66 9.83
CA ASN A 166 -2.60 -4.58 10.80
C ASN A 166 -1.35 -3.97 11.47
N TRP A 167 -0.48 -3.30 10.70
CA TRP A 167 0.69 -2.62 11.26
C TRP A 167 0.31 -1.44 12.14
N ASP A 168 -0.67 -0.63 11.75
CA ASP A 168 -1.18 0.47 12.59
C ASP A 168 -1.67 -0.05 13.94
N THR A 169 -2.37 -1.20 13.94
CA THR A 169 -2.84 -1.84 15.17
C THR A 169 -1.68 -2.35 16.03
N TYR A 170 -0.71 -3.01 15.41
CA TYR A 170 0.48 -3.55 16.07
C TYR A 170 1.31 -2.41 16.70
N ASP A 171 1.63 -1.38 15.95
CA ASP A 171 2.43 -0.25 16.40
C ASP A 171 1.74 0.54 17.50
N HIS A 172 0.42 0.74 17.40
CA HIS A 172 -0.35 1.37 18.47
C HIS A 172 -0.25 0.61 19.79
N TYR A 173 -0.31 -0.74 19.73
CA TYR A 173 -0.20 -1.58 20.90
C TYR A 173 1.20 -1.52 21.51
N VAL A 174 2.25 -1.65 20.71
CA VAL A 174 3.64 -1.59 21.16
C VAL A 174 3.94 -0.23 21.80
N THR A 175 3.54 0.87 21.17
CA THR A 175 3.74 2.22 21.72
C THR A 175 3.02 2.41 23.05
N LYS A 176 1.81 1.84 23.21
CA LYS A 176 1.07 1.90 24.47
C LYS A 176 1.74 1.07 25.57
N ALA A 177 2.25 -0.11 25.24
CA ALA A 177 2.98 -0.96 26.18
C ALA A 177 4.29 -0.31 26.65
N GLU A 178 5.05 0.31 25.74
CA GLU A 178 6.27 1.05 26.07
C GLU A 178 6.00 2.25 26.95
N SER A 179 4.91 2.99 26.70
CA SER A 179 4.53 4.14 27.54
C SER A 179 4.13 3.72 28.95
N ALA A 180 3.42 2.61 29.10
CA ALA A 180 3.04 2.05 30.41
C ALA A 180 4.28 1.60 31.19
N ALA A 181 5.21 0.88 30.56
CA ALA A 181 6.44 0.43 31.17
C ALA A 181 7.35 1.58 31.64
N ASN A 182 7.42 2.67 30.86
CA ASN A 182 8.17 3.87 31.22
C ASN A 182 7.54 4.63 32.41
N THR A 183 6.21 4.58 32.56
CA THR A 183 5.52 5.19 33.70
C THR A 183 5.79 4.40 34.99
N GLU A 184 5.69 3.06 34.93
CA GLU A 184 6.00 2.21 36.10
C GLU A 184 7.47 2.32 36.55
N THR A 185 8.40 2.50 35.61
CA THR A 185 9.82 2.68 35.94
C THR A 185 10.06 4.00 36.64
N LYS A 186 9.39 5.09 36.19
CA LYS A 186 9.48 6.39 36.84
C LYS A 186 8.87 6.39 38.25
N GLU A 187 7.73 5.74 38.44
CA GLU A 187 7.08 5.62 39.75
C GLU A 187 7.95 4.83 40.72
N ARG A 188 8.63 3.77 40.29
CA ARG A 188 9.59 3.01 41.12
C ARG A 188 10.85 3.80 41.47
N GLU A 189 11.36 4.62 40.55
CA GLU A 189 12.49 5.52 40.82
C GLU A 189 12.12 6.62 41.81
N GLU A 190 10.90 7.17 41.74
CA GLU A 190 10.39 8.16 42.69
C GLU A 190 10.09 7.57 44.08
N GLU A 191 9.63 6.29 44.17
CA GLU A 191 9.48 5.60 45.44
C GLU A 191 10.84 5.31 46.12
N GLN A 192 11.84 4.86 45.34
CA GLN A 192 13.17 4.57 45.87
C GLN A 192 13.89 5.84 46.33
N THR A 193 13.67 6.99 45.71
CA THR A 193 14.21 8.26 46.15
C THR A 193 13.54 8.76 47.42
N LYS A 194 12.26 8.48 47.64
CA LYS A 194 11.54 8.83 48.88
C LYS A 194 11.95 7.93 50.07
N GLU A 195 12.26 6.64 49.83
CA GLU A 195 12.75 5.76 50.90
C GLU A 195 14.19 6.10 51.33
N THR A 196 14.99 6.71 50.45
CA THR A 196 16.37 7.09 50.78
C THR A 196 16.47 8.41 51.59
N GLU A 197 15.40 9.23 51.57
CA GLU A 197 15.34 10.49 52.33
C GLU A 197 14.84 10.34 53.78
N ILE A 198 14.39 9.15 54.21
CA ILE A 198 13.90 8.87 55.56
C ILE A 198 14.88 7.99 56.32
N SER A 199 16.12 8.43 56.46
CA SER A 199 16.99 7.94 57.51
C SER A 199 17.55 9.11 58.30
N PRO A 200 17.12 9.32 59.55
CA PRO A 200 17.65 10.40 60.36
C PRO A 200 19.05 10.08 60.84
N SER A 201 19.90 11.07 60.63
CA SER A 201 21.14 11.33 61.26
C SER A 201 21.14 10.97 62.75
N THR A 202 22.07 10.14 63.17
CA THR A 202 22.58 10.23 64.58
C THR A 202 24.05 9.89 64.67
N THR A 203 24.81 10.95 64.99
CA THR A 203 25.91 10.99 65.97
C THR A 203 27.27 10.43 65.58
N ASP A 204 28.16 11.26 65.32
CA ASP A 204 29.14 11.91 66.25
C ASP A 204 30.49 11.19 66.39
N GLN A 205 31.50 12.00 66.22
CA GLN A 205 32.85 12.00 66.84
C GLN A 205 34.03 11.18 66.29
N LEU A 206 34.92 11.95 65.94
CA LEU A 206 36.33 12.21 66.33
C LEU A 206 37.45 11.59 65.50
N ALA A 207 38.17 12.52 64.97
CA ALA A 207 39.64 12.69 65.01
C ALA A 207 40.54 11.77 64.19
N GLU A 208 41.27 12.42 63.46
CA GLU A 208 42.72 12.54 63.22
C GLU A 208 43.19 12.33 61.79
N GLN A 209 43.73 13.39 61.28
CA GLN A 209 44.74 13.44 60.22
C GLN A 209 46.09 12.97 60.75
N PRO A 210 47.21 12.77 60.02
CA PRO A 210 47.47 13.24 58.66
C PRO A 210 48.38 12.34 57.77
N GLU A 211 48.67 12.88 56.58
CA GLU A 211 49.90 12.72 55.76
C GLU A 211 50.04 11.44 54.92
N ASP A 212 50.21 11.59 53.69
CA ASP A 212 51.24 12.05 52.76
C ASP A 212 51.34 11.18 51.49
N ALA A 213 51.70 11.83 50.45
CA ALA A 213 52.32 11.27 49.24
C ALA A 213 51.47 11.00 48.00
N ALA A 214 51.38 12.05 47.15
CA ALA A 214 51.42 11.91 45.70
C ALA A 214 52.87 11.54 45.24
N PRO A 215 53.18 11.33 43.96
CA PRO A 215 52.44 11.13 42.72
C PRO A 215 53.01 9.99 41.84
N SER A 216 52.39 9.66 40.73
CA SER A 216 53.08 9.44 39.47
C SER A 216 52.18 9.05 38.30
N LYS A 217 52.08 9.90 37.32
CA LYS A 217 51.93 9.51 35.91
C LYS A 217 53.25 8.91 35.38
N PRO A 218 53.28 8.12 34.36
CA PRO A 218 53.32 8.64 33.01
C PRO A 218 52.70 7.75 31.89
N LYS A 219 52.14 8.43 30.89
CA LYS A 219 52.59 8.52 29.48
C LYS A 219 52.83 7.19 28.72
N SER A 220 52.06 7.00 27.65
CA SER A 220 52.34 7.34 26.24
C SER A 220 52.51 6.15 25.25
N LYS A 221 52.10 6.45 24.08
CA LYS A 221 52.55 6.09 22.72
C LYS A 221 51.84 4.91 22.08
N SER A 222 51.02 5.15 21.07
CA SER A 222 51.27 5.55 19.65
C SER A 222 51.83 4.44 18.76
N LYS A 223 51.27 4.41 17.58
CA LYS A 223 51.69 3.90 16.27
C LYS A 223 50.95 2.66 15.81
N SER A 224 50.10 2.78 14.76
CA SER A 224 50.38 3.07 13.33
C SER A 224 50.83 1.86 12.53
N LYS A 225 50.19 1.71 11.35
CA LYS A 225 50.57 1.00 10.14
C LYS A 225 50.31 -0.52 10.14
N LYS A 226 49.46 -0.99 9.27
CA LYS A 226 49.52 -1.00 7.78
C LYS A 226 48.12 -1.17 7.23
#